data_219765fda0671f6b775a6a91cf60da70
#
_entry.id   219765fda0671f6b775a6a91cf60da70
#
_cell.length_a   1.000
_cell.length_b   1.000
_cell.length_c   1.000
_cell.angle_alpha   90.00
_cell.angle_beta   90.00
_cell.angle_gamma   90.00
#
_symmetry.space_group_name_H-M   'P 1'
#
loop_
_entity.id
_entity.type
_entity.pdbx_description
1 polymer ?
#
loop_
_entity_poly.entity_id
_entity_poly.type
_entity_poly.pdbx_seq_one_letter_code
_entity_poly.pdbx_strand_id
1 'polypeptide(L)'
;MSGASSVHIPVFSVQPVVMFGTAEQKQRILPRVVTGEDKVCFAVTEPNAGLNTTELKTRAEKRDGGYLINGEKIWISTAQVANKMLLLARTTPLDQVKRKTAGLSLFYTNLDRSKIEVRLIHKMGRHAVDSNMLFIQDLWIPDEDRIGPEGEGFKIILHGLNPERILVAAEAIGIGRAAINRASCYARDRVVFNRPIGMNQGIAHPLAKCWAQLEAANLMVMKAATLFDQGKECGVEANAGKYLAGEFAFEACHTAMLTLGGMGYAQEYHVERYLRECLIPRTAPVSPHMILNFLAEKVLGLPKSY
;
A
#
# COMPACT_ATOMS: atom_id res chain seq x y z
N MET A 1 -11.00 -6.44 1.33
CA MET A 1 -9.60 -6.06 1.69
C MET A 1 -8.92 -7.08 2.59
N SER A 2 -9.47 -7.48 3.73
CA SER A 2 -8.74 -8.33 4.70
C SER A 2 -8.16 -9.61 4.10
N GLY A 3 -8.93 -10.35 3.29
CA GLY A 3 -8.42 -11.54 2.60
C GLY A 3 -7.36 -11.23 1.54
N ALA A 4 -7.49 -10.11 0.82
CA ALA A 4 -6.52 -9.68 -0.18
C ALA A 4 -5.17 -9.29 0.45
N SER A 5 -5.18 -8.78 1.69
CA SER A 5 -3.95 -8.36 2.38
C SER A 5 -2.99 -9.51 2.67
N SER A 6 -3.48 -10.75 2.78
CA SER A 6 -2.62 -11.94 2.95
C SER A 6 -1.75 -12.22 1.72
N VAL A 7 -2.18 -11.77 0.54
CA VAL A 7 -1.43 -11.85 -0.72
C VAL A 7 -0.68 -10.55 -0.99
N HIS A 8 -1.36 -9.40 -0.81
CA HIS A 8 -0.82 -8.09 -1.10
C HIS A 8 0.47 -7.79 -0.33
N ILE A 9 0.47 -7.94 1.00
CA ILE A 9 1.62 -7.57 1.85
C ILE A 9 2.87 -8.41 1.52
N PRO A 10 2.81 -9.75 1.44
CA PRO A 10 3.96 -10.55 1.02
C PRO A 10 4.49 -10.17 -0.36
N VAL A 11 3.62 -9.95 -1.35
CA VAL A 11 4.05 -9.65 -2.72
C VAL A 11 4.93 -8.40 -2.77
N PHE A 12 4.47 -7.26 -2.29
CA PHE A 12 5.27 -6.04 -2.38
C PHE A 12 6.46 -6.01 -1.40
N SER A 13 6.34 -6.69 -0.24
CA SER A 13 7.41 -6.73 0.75
C SER A 13 8.61 -7.58 0.31
N VAL A 14 8.40 -8.63 -0.50
CA VAL A 14 9.51 -9.48 -0.96
C VAL A 14 9.93 -9.21 -2.40
N GLN A 15 9.22 -8.38 -3.15
CA GLN A 15 9.62 -8.02 -4.52
C GLN A 15 11.07 -7.54 -4.61
N PRO A 16 11.61 -6.71 -3.69
CA PRO A 16 13.02 -6.37 -3.67
C PRO A 16 13.95 -7.58 -3.54
N VAL A 17 13.58 -8.60 -2.76
CA VAL A 17 14.35 -9.84 -2.64
C VAL A 17 14.33 -10.63 -3.95
N VAL A 18 13.16 -10.72 -4.60
CA VAL A 18 13.02 -11.39 -5.91
C VAL A 18 13.92 -10.75 -6.96
N MET A 19 13.99 -9.43 -7.00
CA MET A 19 14.74 -8.69 -8.02
C MET A 19 16.23 -8.56 -7.70
N PHE A 20 16.60 -8.31 -6.45
CA PHE A 20 17.95 -7.89 -6.05
C PHE A 20 18.62 -8.82 -5.02
N GLY A 21 17.90 -9.80 -4.49
CA GLY A 21 18.48 -10.80 -3.60
C GLY A 21 19.50 -11.69 -4.33
N THR A 22 20.53 -12.14 -3.61
CA THR A 22 21.45 -13.17 -4.11
C THR A 22 20.72 -14.51 -4.29
N ALA A 23 21.35 -15.47 -4.96
CA ALA A 23 20.78 -16.82 -5.10
C ALA A 23 20.49 -17.46 -3.73
N GLU A 24 21.43 -17.31 -2.80
CA GLU A 24 21.34 -17.82 -1.43
C GLU A 24 20.19 -17.14 -0.66
N GLN A 25 20.06 -15.81 -0.77
CA GLN A 25 18.96 -15.07 -0.16
C GLN A 25 17.60 -15.52 -0.70
N LYS A 26 17.46 -15.65 -2.02
CA LYS A 26 16.22 -16.13 -2.66
C LYS A 26 15.86 -17.54 -2.20
N GLN A 27 16.85 -18.45 -2.16
CA GLN A 27 16.64 -19.83 -1.72
C GLN A 27 16.27 -19.92 -0.24
N ARG A 28 16.84 -19.07 0.61
CA ARG A 28 16.57 -19.02 2.05
C ARG A 28 15.22 -18.38 2.36
N ILE A 29 14.83 -17.32 1.65
CA ILE A 29 13.72 -16.45 2.01
C ILE A 29 12.41 -16.86 1.31
N LEU A 30 12.43 -17.00 -0.02
CA LEU A 30 11.18 -17.06 -0.79
C LEU A 30 10.32 -18.30 -0.47
N PRO A 31 10.86 -19.52 -0.30
CA PRO A 31 10.06 -20.69 0.06
C PRO A 31 9.28 -20.49 1.38
N ARG A 32 9.92 -19.89 2.39
CA ARG A 32 9.32 -19.67 3.71
C ARG A 32 8.20 -18.64 3.69
N VAL A 33 8.30 -17.64 2.81
CA VAL A 33 7.22 -16.67 2.58
C VAL A 33 6.04 -17.32 1.86
N VAL A 34 6.31 -18.14 0.85
CA VAL A 34 5.27 -18.86 0.09
C VAL A 34 4.49 -19.86 0.97
N THR A 35 5.17 -20.57 1.86
CA THR A 35 4.52 -21.48 2.83
C THR A 35 3.82 -20.76 3.98
N GLY A 36 4.05 -19.43 4.14
CA GLY A 36 3.51 -18.66 5.25
C GLY A 36 4.24 -18.85 6.59
N GLU A 37 5.38 -19.53 6.59
CA GLU A 37 6.26 -19.62 7.76
C GLU A 37 6.84 -18.25 8.12
N ASP A 38 7.29 -17.51 7.11
CA ASP A 38 7.73 -16.13 7.27
C ASP A 38 6.57 -15.18 6.94
N LYS A 39 6.12 -14.46 7.97
CA LYS A 39 5.17 -13.36 7.88
C LYS A 39 5.94 -12.06 7.90
N VAL A 40 5.89 -11.32 6.80
CA VAL A 40 6.73 -10.13 6.59
C VAL A 40 5.93 -8.87 6.85
N CYS A 41 6.53 -7.90 7.53
CA CYS A 41 6.05 -6.52 7.55
C CYS A 41 7.00 -5.60 6.76
N PHE A 42 6.47 -4.46 6.31
CA PHE A 42 7.19 -3.49 5.49
C PHE A 42 7.50 -2.23 6.31
N ALA A 43 8.75 -2.08 6.77
CA ALA A 43 9.19 -1.08 7.73
C ALA A 43 9.97 0.06 7.06
N VAL A 44 9.24 0.99 6.45
CA VAL A 44 9.82 2.13 5.70
C VAL A 44 9.46 3.47 6.32
N THR A 45 8.17 3.77 6.43
CA THR A 45 7.65 5.07 6.87
C THR A 45 8.06 5.41 8.30
N GLU A 46 8.42 6.68 8.53
CA GLU A 46 8.73 7.22 9.86
C GLU A 46 7.76 8.35 10.23
N PRO A 47 7.64 8.71 11.52
CA PRO A 47 6.71 9.76 11.97
C PRO A 47 6.87 11.09 11.21
N ASN A 48 8.10 11.44 10.84
CA ASN A 48 8.43 12.70 10.15
C ASN A 48 8.85 12.51 8.68
N ALA A 49 8.79 11.29 8.16
CA ALA A 49 9.20 10.95 6.79
C ALA A 49 8.24 9.94 6.14
N GLY A 50 7.03 10.41 5.80
CA GLY A 50 6.04 9.66 5.03
C GLY A 50 6.28 9.81 3.54
N LEU A 51 5.79 10.90 2.93
CA LEU A 51 5.97 11.16 1.49
C LEU A 51 7.42 11.45 1.13
N ASN A 52 8.12 12.20 1.97
CA ASN A 52 9.55 12.49 1.78
C ASN A 52 10.42 11.38 2.39
N THR A 53 10.34 10.19 1.81
CA THR A 53 11.05 8.98 2.29
C THR A 53 12.57 9.17 2.35
N THR A 54 13.14 10.11 1.59
CA THR A 54 14.59 10.37 1.60
C THR A 54 15.08 11.06 2.86
N GLU A 55 14.19 11.56 3.72
CA GLU A 55 14.52 12.18 5.01
C GLU A 55 14.43 11.19 6.20
N LEU A 56 14.44 9.90 5.95
CA LEU A 56 14.45 8.86 6.98
C LEU A 56 15.63 9.04 7.94
N LYS A 57 15.37 8.84 9.23
CA LYS A 57 16.33 8.99 10.33
C LYS A 57 16.74 7.66 10.99
N THR A 58 15.99 6.58 10.78
CA THR A 58 16.40 5.24 11.25
C THR A 58 17.80 4.95 10.73
N ARG A 59 18.76 4.79 11.64
CA ARG A 59 20.18 4.66 11.34
C ARG A 59 20.61 3.19 11.36
N ALA A 60 21.44 2.81 10.40
CA ALA A 60 22.14 1.54 10.33
C ALA A 60 23.63 1.81 10.40
N GLU A 61 24.20 1.70 11.59
CA GLU A 61 25.63 1.94 11.83
C GLU A 61 26.42 0.67 11.49
N LYS A 62 27.36 0.79 10.54
CA LYS A 62 28.21 -0.33 10.13
C LYS A 62 29.10 -0.77 11.28
N ARG A 63 29.16 -2.07 11.53
CA ARG A 63 30.02 -2.75 12.48
C ARG A 63 30.66 -3.96 11.77
N ASP A 64 31.62 -4.60 12.42
CA ASP A 64 32.22 -5.83 11.89
C ASP A 64 31.15 -6.92 11.74
N GLY A 65 30.98 -7.43 10.50
CA GLY A 65 30.02 -8.47 10.14
C GLY A 65 28.54 -8.04 10.03
N GLY A 66 28.19 -6.72 10.17
CA GLY A 66 26.81 -6.30 10.06
C GLY A 66 26.53 -4.84 10.42
N TYR A 67 25.33 -4.60 10.94
CA TYR A 67 24.82 -3.24 11.24
C TYR A 67 24.11 -3.22 12.58
N LEU A 68 24.30 -2.14 13.33
CA LEU A 68 23.52 -1.82 14.53
C LEU A 68 22.47 -0.79 14.17
N ILE A 69 21.18 -1.14 14.38
CA ILE A 69 20.04 -0.33 13.96
C ILE A 69 19.38 0.35 15.13
N ASN A 70 19.12 1.64 14.99
CA ASN A 70 18.35 2.45 15.94
C ASN A 70 17.41 3.39 15.19
N GLY A 71 16.14 3.51 15.64
CA GLY A 71 15.16 4.41 15.04
C GLY A 71 13.73 4.03 15.30
N GLU A 72 12.83 4.64 14.55
CA GLU A 72 11.38 4.49 14.70
C GLU A 72 10.73 4.28 13.33
N LYS A 73 9.68 3.44 13.29
CA LYS A 73 8.84 3.26 12.12
C LYS A 73 7.37 3.40 12.50
N ILE A 74 6.54 3.86 11.58
CA ILE A 74 5.10 4.06 11.81
C ILE A 74 4.27 3.53 10.65
N TRP A 75 3.02 3.20 10.92
CA TRP A 75 2.06 2.61 9.96
C TRP A 75 2.50 1.25 9.43
N ILE A 76 3.24 0.49 10.23
CA ILE A 76 3.75 -0.81 9.84
C ILE A 76 2.64 -1.85 9.98
N SER A 77 2.13 -2.31 8.83
CA SER A 77 1.07 -3.33 8.77
C SER A 77 1.60 -4.69 9.18
N THR A 78 0.74 -5.48 9.86
CA THR A 78 1.00 -6.88 10.28
C THR A 78 2.12 -7.08 11.29
N ALA A 79 2.72 -6.02 11.84
CA ALA A 79 3.84 -6.16 12.76
C ALA A 79 3.49 -6.89 14.07
N GLN A 80 2.20 -7.01 14.45
CA GLN A 80 1.79 -7.83 15.61
C GLN A 80 2.05 -9.32 15.39
N VAL A 81 1.93 -9.81 14.17
CA VAL A 81 2.06 -11.24 13.82
C VAL A 81 3.28 -11.55 12.97
N ALA A 82 3.98 -10.54 12.46
CA ALA A 82 5.18 -10.73 11.66
C ALA A 82 6.35 -11.26 12.49
N ASN A 83 7.13 -12.16 11.89
CA ASN A 83 8.42 -12.63 12.41
C ASN A 83 9.59 -12.10 11.58
N LYS A 84 9.30 -11.50 10.41
CA LYS A 84 10.27 -10.87 9.53
C LYS A 84 9.86 -9.45 9.19
N MET A 85 10.84 -8.62 8.83
CA MET A 85 10.57 -7.29 8.29
C MET A 85 11.50 -6.97 7.12
N LEU A 86 10.96 -6.26 6.13
CA LEU A 86 11.75 -5.54 5.15
C LEU A 86 11.97 -4.13 5.68
N LEU A 87 13.19 -3.80 6.07
CA LEU A 87 13.55 -2.55 6.74
C LEU A 87 14.38 -1.66 5.83
N LEU A 88 13.97 -0.41 5.65
CA LEU A 88 14.79 0.64 5.02
C LEU A 88 15.42 1.51 6.11
N ALA A 89 16.74 1.60 6.13
CA ALA A 89 17.49 2.39 7.09
C ALA A 89 18.66 3.14 6.43
N ARG A 90 19.14 4.19 7.09
CA ARG A 90 20.21 5.04 6.58
C ARG A 90 21.57 4.50 7.04
N THR A 91 22.38 4.07 6.08
CA THR A 91 23.75 3.60 6.29
C THR A 91 24.80 4.70 6.16
N THR A 92 24.52 5.75 5.37
CA THR A 92 25.37 6.93 5.26
C THR A 92 24.57 8.17 5.70
N PRO A 93 25.09 8.99 6.61
CA PRO A 93 24.43 10.21 7.06
C PRO A 93 24.00 11.11 5.90
N LEU A 94 22.85 11.83 6.05
CA LEU A 94 22.26 12.61 4.97
C LEU A 94 23.17 13.76 4.50
N ASP A 95 23.94 14.34 5.40
CA ASP A 95 24.92 15.41 5.13
C ASP A 95 26.18 14.93 4.40
N GLN A 96 26.40 13.62 4.35
CA GLN A 96 27.56 13.00 3.68
C GLN A 96 27.22 12.45 2.28
N VAL A 97 25.96 12.51 1.84
CA VAL A 97 25.57 12.02 0.51
C VAL A 97 25.37 13.16 -0.49
N LYS A 98 25.76 12.94 -1.74
CA LYS A 98 25.54 13.91 -2.84
C LYS A 98 24.08 14.02 -3.27
N ARG A 99 23.30 12.94 -3.09
CA ARG A 99 21.88 12.86 -3.45
C ARG A 99 21.14 12.29 -2.26
N LYS A 100 20.02 12.89 -1.86
CA LYS A 100 19.18 12.43 -0.73
C LYS A 100 18.70 10.98 -0.86
N THR A 101 18.58 10.47 -2.10
CA THR A 101 18.22 9.10 -2.42
C THR A 101 19.33 8.08 -2.17
N ALA A 102 20.58 8.51 -2.03
CA ALA A 102 21.71 7.64 -1.71
C ALA A 102 21.88 7.48 -0.19
N GLY A 103 22.65 6.46 0.21
CA GLY A 103 22.98 6.22 1.61
C GLY A 103 21.85 5.56 2.42
N LEU A 104 20.82 5.04 1.76
CA LEU A 104 19.77 4.21 2.34
C LEU A 104 20.00 2.76 1.94
N SER A 105 19.92 1.84 2.87
CA SER A 105 20.10 0.39 2.61
C SER A 105 18.85 -0.38 3.03
N LEU A 106 18.60 -1.48 2.34
CA LEU A 106 17.44 -2.32 2.54
C LEU A 106 17.85 -3.64 3.17
N PHE A 107 17.12 -4.09 4.18
CA PHE A 107 17.40 -5.32 4.94
C PHE A 107 16.15 -6.19 5.02
N TYR A 108 16.32 -7.50 4.80
CA TYR A 108 15.30 -8.49 5.12
C TYR A 108 15.75 -9.28 6.34
N THR A 109 15.16 -8.99 7.49
CA THR A 109 15.67 -9.45 8.77
C THR A 109 14.57 -9.92 9.74
N ASN A 110 14.98 -10.49 10.88
CA ASN A 110 14.07 -10.87 11.95
C ASN A 110 13.43 -9.64 12.59
N LEU A 111 12.13 -9.73 12.93
CA LEU A 111 11.47 -8.78 13.82
C LEU A 111 11.71 -9.25 15.27
N ASP A 112 12.89 -8.94 15.80
CA ASP A 112 13.29 -9.33 17.15
C ASP A 112 12.58 -8.50 18.21
N ARG A 113 11.63 -9.12 18.93
CA ARG A 113 10.82 -8.49 19.97
C ARG A 113 11.62 -8.07 21.21
N SER A 114 12.83 -8.57 21.40
CA SER A 114 13.69 -8.13 22.49
C SER A 114 14.36 -6.78 22.20
N LYS A 115 14.40 -6.35 20.92
CA LYS A 115 15.03 -5.14 20.41
C LYS A 115 14.06 -4.17 19.76
N ILE A 116 12.85 -4.64 19.48
CA ILE A 116 11.81 -3.86 18.79
C ILE A 116 10.54 -3.88 19.62
N GLU A 117 10.20 -2.74 20.20
CA GLU A 117 8.87 -2.54 20.78
C GLU A 117 7.87 -2.28 19.67
N VAL A 118 6.75 -3.00 19.67
CA VAL A 118 5.67 -2.89 18.68
C VAL A 118 4.41 -2.37 19.36
N ARG A 119 3.99 -1.14 19.03
CA ARG A 119 2.78 -0.51 19.57
C ARG A 119 1.69 -0.44 18.54
N LEU A 120 0.52 -0.96 18.88
CA LEU A 120 -0.68 -0.92 18.04
C LEU A 120 -1.18 0.51 17.85
N ILE A 121 -1.54 0.85 16.60
CA ILE A 121 -2.25 2.09 16.27
C ILE A 121 -3.73 1.76 16.07
N HIS A 122 -4.59 2.33 16.90
CA HIS A 122 -6.04 2.25 16.72
C HIS A 122 -6.47 3.12 15.52
N LYS A 123 -7.31 2.57 14.64
CA LYS A 123 -7.68 3.23 13.37
C LYS A 123 -9.13 2.97 12.99
N MET A 124 -9.69 3.80 12.12
CA MET A 124 -11.11 3.77 11.76
C MET A 124 -11.53 2.56 10.90
N GLY A 125 -10.61 1.93 10.20
CA GLY A 125 -10.90 0.83 9.28
C GLY A 125 -9.75 -0.16 9.20
N ARG A 126 -9.92 -1.20 8.35
CA ARG A 126 -8.93 -2.27 8.15
C ARG A 126 -8.56 -2.98 9.47
N HIS A 127 -9.58 -3.27 10.28
CA HIS A 127 -9.37 -3.85 11.62
C HIS A 127 -8.73 -5.25 11.60
N ALA A 128 -8.90 -6.01 10.52
CA ALA A 128 -8.30 -7.34 10.37
C ALA A 128 -6.80 -7.30 10.02
N VAL A 129 -6.24 -6.13 9.76
CA VAL A 129 -4.81 -5.92 9.52
C VAL A 129 -4.36 -4.85 10.49
N ASP A 130 -3.55 -5.21 11.46
CA ASP A 130 -2.97 -4.27 12.42
C ASP A 130 -2.07 -3.23 11.75
N SER A 131 -1.92 -2.08 12.37
CA SER A 131 -0.94 -1.05 12.00
C SER A 131 -0.21 -0.61 13.26
N ASN A 132 1.09 -0.39 13.18
CA ASN A 132 1.92 -0.26 14.35
C ASN A 132 2.96 0.84 14.22
N MET A 133 3.41 1.32 15.38
CA MET A 133 4.70 1.96 15.55
C MET A 133 5.72 0.89 15.95
N LEU A 134 6.94 1.00 15.45
CA LEU A 134 8.10 0.22 15.86
C LEU A 134 9.13 1.16 16.47
N PHE A 135 9.62 0.81 17.66
CA PHE A 135 10.74 1.47 18.31
C PHE A 135 11.90 0.48 18.32
N ILE A 136 12.95 0.78 17.58
CA ILE A 136 14.09 -0.11 17.33
C ILE A 136 15.27 0.39 18.16
N GLN A 137 15.77 -0.47 19.05
CA GLN A 137 16.91 -0.16 19.91
C GLN A 137 17.95 -1.26 19.83
N ASP A 138 19.14 -0.89 19.35
CA ASP A 138 20.30 -1.76 19.24
C ASP A 138 20.00 -3.12 18.58
N LEU A 139 19.21 -3.08 17.48
CA LEU A 139 18.94 -4.26 16.69
C LEU A 139 20.16 -4.59 15.82
N TRP A 140 20.70 -5.78 16.02
CA TRP A 140 21.77 -6.31 15.19
C TRP A 140 21.23 -6.95 13.92
N ILE A 141 21.77 -6.56 12.76
CA ILE A 141 21.45 -7.15 11.46
C ILE A 141 22.76 -7.60 10.77
N PRO A 142 22.94 -8.87 10.44
CA PRO A 142 24.15 -9.34 9.76
C PRO A 142 24.19 -8.83 8.30
N ASP A 143 25.41 -8.74 7.75
CA ASP A 143 25.63 -8.28 6.36
C ASP A 143 24.85 -9.10 5.32
N GLU A 144 24.65 -10.39 5.57
CA GLU A 144 23.92 -11.30 4.69
C GLU A 144 22.41 -11.02 4.58
N ASP A 145 21.85 -10.23 5.49
CA ASP A 145 20.43 -9.82 5.47
C ASP A 145 20.21 -8.52 4.67
N ARG A 146 21.28 -7.85 4.21
CA ARG A 146 21.18 -6.68 3.34
C ARG A 146 20.81 -7.09 1.92
N ILE A 147 19.78 -6.48 1.38
CA ILE A 147 19.31 -6.73 0.01
C ILE A 147 19.94 -5.73 -0.95
N GLY A 148 20.76 -6.23 -1.85
CA GLY A 148 21.46 -5.44 -2.86
C GLY A 148 22.63 -4.60 -2.30
N PRO A 149 23.19 -3.67 -3.10
CA PRO A 149 24.32 -2.84 -2.70
C PRO A 149 23.99 -1.88 -1.55
N GLU A 150 24.97 -1.64 -0.69
CA GLU A 150 24.87 -0.65 0.38
C GLU A 150 24.64 0.75 -0.20
N GLY A 151 23.74 1.52 0.42
CA GLY A 151 23.42 2.88 0.00
C GLY A 151 22.44 2.99 -1.16
N GLU A 152 22.04 1.90 -1.81
CA GLU A 152 21.10 1.87 -2.94
C GLU A 152 19.69 1.40 -2.57
N GLY A 153 19.38 1.19 -1.30
CA GLY A 153 18.12 0.65 -0.82
C GLY A 153 16.88 1.44 -1.25
N PHE A 154 16.99 2.76 -1.40
CA PHE A 154 15.88 3.57 -1.89
C PHE A 154 15.53 3.25 -3.35
N LYS A 155 16.54 3.11 -4.20
CA LYS A 155 16.32 2.70 -5.61
C LYS A 155 15.71 1.30 -5.69
N ILE A 156 16.20 0.38 -4.88
CA ILE A 156 15.73 -1.00 -4.82
C ILE A 156 14.26 -1.06 -4.39
N ILE A 157 13.86 -0.33 -3.35
CA ILE A 157 12.49 -0.37 -2.84
C ILE A 157 11.47 0.21 -3.84
N LEU A 158 11.88 1.15 -4.68
CA LEU A 158 11.02 1.71 -5.73
C LEU A 158 10.50 0.66 -6.72
N HIS A 159 11.27 -0.42 -6.97
CA HIS A 159 10.82 -1.54 -7.81
C HIS A 159 9.63 -2.31 -7.21
N GLY A 160 9.49 -2.33 -5.88
CA GLY A 160 8.33 -2.91 -5.20
C GLY A 160 7.07 -2.03 -5.24
N LEU A 161 7.21 -0.73 -5.50
CA LEU A 161 6.10 0.21 -5.39
C LEU A 161 5.11 0.18 -6.57
N ASN A 162 5.53 -0.23 -7.77
CA ASN A 162 4.59 -0.39 -8.89
C ASN A 162 3.64 -1.58 -8.68
N PRO A 163 4.12 -2.79 -8.32
CA PRO A 163 3.24 -3.89 -7.89
C PRO A 163 2.28 -3.48 -6.76
N GLU A 164 2.78 -2.76 -5.75
CA GLU A 164 1.95 -2.29 -4.65
C GLU A 164 0.81 -1.37 -5.13
N ARG A 165 1.11 -0.39 -6.01
CA ARG A 165 0.09 0.49 -6.59
C ARG A 165 -0.98 -0.29 -7.36
N ILE A 166 -0.57 -1.27 -8.17
CA ILE A 166 -1.47 -2.12 -8.95
C ILE A 166 -2.38 -2.93 -8.03
N LEU A 167 -1.83 -3.57 -6.99
CA LEU A 167 -2.57 -4.38 -6.03
C LEU A 167 -3.56 -3.54 -5.22
N VAL A 168 -3.13 -2.40 -4.68
CA VAL A 168 -4.01 -1.48 -3.92
C VAL A 168 -5.12 -0.93 -4.80
N ALA A 169 -4.85 -0.64 -6.07
CA ALA A 169 -5.86 -0.20 -7.02
C ALA A 169 -6.90 -1.31 -7.28
N ALA A 170 -6.48 -2.55 -7.46
CA ALA A 170 -7.38 -3.69 -7.62
C ALA A 170 -8.23 -3.92 -6.36
N GLU A 171 -7.66 -3.79 -5.15
CA GLU A 171 -8.41 -3.83 -3.89
C GLU A 171 -9.49 -2.73 -3.84
N ALA A 172 -9.15 -1.49 -4.24
CA ALA A 172 -10.08 -0.37 -4.27
C ALA A 172 -11.27 -0.63 -5.21
N ILE A 173 -10.99 -1.11 -6.42
CA ILE A 173 -12.03 -1.47 -7.41
C ILE A 173 -12.94 -2.56 -6.84
N GLY A 174 -12.38 -3.59 -6.20
CA GLY A 174 -13.13 -4.66 -5.55
C GLY A 174 -14.10 -4.14 -4.47
N ILE A 175 -13.66 -3.19 -3.64
CA ILE A 175 -14.50 -2.55 -2.62
C ILE A 175 -15.62 -1.73 -3.29
N GLY A 176 -15.28 -0.91 -4.28
CA GLY A 176 -16.25 -0.11 -5.01
C GLY A 176 -17.33 -0.97 -5.68
N ARG A 177 -16.93 -2.04 -6.35
CA ARG A 177 -17.87 -3.02 -6.95
C ARG A 177 -18.78 -3.67 -5.91
N ALA A 178 -18.23 -4.06 -4.76
CA ALA A 178 -19.04 -4.63 -3.67
C ALA A 178 -20.07 -3.64 -3.13
N ALA A 179 -19.69 -2.36 -2.98
CA ALA A 179 -20.59 -1.30 -2.54
C ALA A 179 -21.72 -1.05 -3.55
N ILE A 180 -21.39 -0.90 -4.83
CA ILE A 180 -22.38 -0.69 -5.90
C ILE A 180 -23.32 -1.88 -6.03
N ASN A 181 -22.83 -3.11 -5.95
CA ASN A 181 -23.67 -4.30 -6.00
C ASN A 181 -24.69 -4.31 -4.86
N ARG A 182 -24.28 -4.04 -3.61
CA ARG A 182 -25.21 -3.95 -2.47
C ARG A 182 -26.23 -2.83 -2.64
N ALA A 183 -25.79 -1.67 -3.08
CA ALA A 183 -26.69 -0.55 -3.32
C ALA A 183 -27.70 -0.84 -4.43
N SER A 184 -27.28 -1.50 -5.50
CA SER A 184 -28.14 -1.89 -6.61
C SER A 184 -29.17 -2.94 -6.19
N CYS A 185 -28.80 -3.95 -5.38
CA CYS A 185 -29.76 -4.90 -4.81
C CYS A 185 -30.77 -4.17 -3.93
N TYR A 186 -30.32 -3.35 -2.99
CA TYR A 186 -31.21 -2.57 -2.14
C TYR A 186 -32.16 -1.65 -2.94
N ALA A 187 -31.66 -1.00 -3.99
CA ALA A 187 -32.46 -0.10 -4.82
C ALA A 187 -33.54 -0.84 -5.63
N ARG A 188 -33.34 -2.12 -5.97
CA ARG A 188 -34.37 -2.96 -6.60
C ARG A 188 -35.48 -3.38 -5.63
N ASP A 189 -35.10 -3.65 -4.38
CA ASP A 189 -36.00 -4.27 -3.40
C ASP A 189 -36.74 -3.24 -2.54
N ARG A 190 -36.10 -2.09 -2.27
CA ARG A 190 -36.66 -1.03 -1.41
C ARG A 190 -37.75 -0.27 -2.14
N VAL A 191 -38.99 -0.38 -1.64
CA VAL A 191 -40.16 0.34 -2.17
C VAL A 191 -40.42 1.61 -1.34
N VAL A 192 -40.52 2.76 -2.01
CA VAL A 192 -40.92 4.05 -1.46
C VAL A 192 -41.86 4.72 -2.50
N PHE A 193 -42.94 5.34 -2.04
CA PHE A 193 -43.95 5.89 -2.94
C PHE A 193 -44.49 4.88 -3.97
N ASN A 194 -44.72 3.64 -3.49
CA ASN A 194 -45.30 2.49 -4.26
C ASN A 194 -44.43 2.00 -5.45
N ARG A 195 -43.16 2.28 -5.46
CA ARG A 195 -42.25 1.77 -6.49
C ARG A 195 -40.81 1.56 -5.93
N PRO A 196 -40.04 0.65 -6.52
CA PRO A 196 -38.62 0.51 -6.18
C PRO A 196 -37.88 1.84 -6.33
N ILE A 197 -37.01 2.17 -5.37
CA ILE A 197 -36.23 3.42 -5.41
C ILE A 197 -35.30 3.49 -6.61
N GLY A 198 -34.85 2.36 -7.13
CA GLY A 198 -34.00 2.26 -8.33
C GLY A 198 -34.68 2.73 -9.62
N MET A 199 -36.00 2.90 -9.63
CA MET A 199 -36.74 3.55 -10.75
C MET A 199 -36.50 5.07 -10.82
N ASN A 200 -35.96 5.66 -9.76
CA ASN A 200 -35.66 7.10 -9.75
C ASN A 200 -34.30 7.37 -10.38
N GLN A 201 -34.24 8.23 -11.38
CA GLN A 201 -33.00 8.61 -12.05
C GLN A 201 -31.95 9.18 -11.07
N GLY A 202 -32.38 9.90 -10.01
CA GLY A 202 -31.50 10.38 -8.93
C GLY A 202 -30.81 9.29 -8.15
N ILE A 203 -31.26 8.02 -8.23
CA ILE A 203 -30.62 6.83 -7.65
C ILE A 203 -29.90 6.03 -8.73
N ALA A 204 -30.57 5.77 -9.87
CA ALA A 204 -30.01 4.91 -10.93
C ALA A 204 -28.78 5.52 -11.61
N HIS A 205 -28.82 6.82 -11.95
CA HIS A 205 -27.72 7.47 -12.67
C HIS A 205 -26.41 7.54 -11.87
N PRO A 206 -26.37 7.95 -10.58
CA PRO A 206 -25.17 7.91 -9.78
C PRO A 206 -24.56 6.50 -9.67
N LEU A 207 -25.38 5.47 -9.50
CA LEU A 207 -24.90 4.07 -9.45
C LEU A 207 -24.29 3.63 -10.80
N ALA A 208 -24.97 3.94 -11.91
CA ALA A 208 -24.46 3.64 -13.25
C ALA A 208 -23.17 4.39 -13.56
N LYS A 209 -23.06 5.67 -13.18
CA LYS A 209 -21.83 6.47 -13.30
C LYS A 209 -20.67 5.82 -12.53
N CYS A 210 -20.89 5.46 -11.26
CA CYS A 210 -19.85 4.81 -10.45
C CYS A 210 -19.39 3.48 -11.06
N TRP A 211 -20.32 2.69 -11.59
CA TRP A 211 -19.97 1.45 -12.29
C TRP A 211 -19.06 1.72 -13.50
N ALA A 212 -19.42 2.66 -14.36
CA ALA A 212 -18.63 3.01 -15.55
C ALA A 212 -17.22 3.51 -15.19
N GLN A 213 -17.12 4.34 -14.15
CA GLN A 213 -15.85 4.86 -13.63
C GLN A 213 -14.94 3.74 -13.08
N LEU A 214 -15.52 2.79 -12.31
CA LEU A 214 -14.78 1.65 -11.78
C LEU A 214 -14.26 0.74 -12.90
N GLU A 215 -15.06 0.51 -13.96
CA GLU A 215 -14.62 -0.29 -15.10
C GLU A 215 -13.51 0.41 -15.89
N ALA A 216 -13.58 1.73 -16.09
CA ALA A 216 -12.50 2.51 -16.72
C ALA A 216 -11.21 2.45 -15.89
N ALA A 217 -11.29 2.58 -14.55
CA ALA A 217 -10.15 2.42 -13.66
C ALA A 217 -9.57 1.00 -13.74
N ASN A 218 -10.43 -0.02 -13.80
CA ASN A 218 -10.01 -1.42 -13.93
C ASN A 218 -9.19 -1.66 -15.20
N LEU A 219 -9.61 -1.10 -16.34
CA LEU A 219 -8.85 -1.21 -17.60
C LEU A 219 -7.46 -0.60 -17.48
N MET A 220 -7.32 0.55 -16.81
CA MET A 220 -6.02 1.17 -16.56
C MET A 220 -5.13 0.30 -15.64
N VAL A 221 -5.71 -0.29 -14.59
CA VAL A 221 -4.99 -1.19 -13.67
C VAL A 221 -4.55 -2.46 -14.38
N MET A 222 -5.41 -3.06 -15.21
CA MET A 222 -5.07 -4.23 -16.00
C MET A 222 -3.97 -3.94 -17.05
N LYS A 223 -3.99 -2.75 -17.66
CA LYS A 223 -2.90 -2.30 -18.54
C LYS A 223 -1.57 -2.23 -17.77
N ALA A 224 -1.58 -1.62 -16.56
CA ALA A 224 -0.38 -1.54 -15.73
C ALA A 224 0.16 -2.93 -15.37
N ALA A 225 -0.71 -3.85 -14.96
CA ALA A 225 -0.35 -5.23 -14.62
C ALA A 225 0.25 -5.97 -15.82
N THR A 226 -0.37 -5.85 -17.00
CA THR A 226 0.12 -6.47 -18.24
C THR A 226 1.51 -5.95 -18.63
N LEU A 227 1.75 -4.64 -18.52
CA LEU A 227 3.07 -4.06 -18.79
C LEU A 227 4.11 -4.57 -17.79
N PHE A 228 3.75 -4.66 -16.52
CA PHE A 228 4.62 -5.20 -15.47
C PHE A 228 5.02 -6.65 -15.76
N ASP A 229 4.04 -7.51 -16.09
CA ASP A 229 4.28 -8.93 -16.40
C ASP A 229 5.16 -9.12 -17.65
N GLN A 230 5.12 -8.16 -18.58
CA GLN A 230 5.98 -8.13 -19.76
C GLN A 230 7.38 -7.53 -19.48
N GLY A 231 7.69 -7.15 -18.25
CA GLY A 231 8.95 -6.48 -17.90
C GLY A 231 9.11 -5.07 -18.49
N LYS A 232 8.00 -4.43 -18.90
CA LYS A 232 7.97 -3.09 -19.46
C LYS A 232 7.75 -2.02 -18.39
N GLU A 233 8.15 -0.78 -18.72
CA GLU A 233 7.85 0.39 -17.89
C GLU A 233 6.33 0.54 -17.75
N CYS A 234 5.87 0.59 -16.49
CA CYS A 234 4.44 0.69 -16.15
C CYS A 234 4.14 1.80 -15.13
N GLY A 235 5.12 2.64 -14.81
CA GLY A 235 5.00 3.65 -13.74
C GLY A 235 3.87 4.64 -13.98
N VAL A 236 3.63 5.05 -15.23
CA VAL A 236 2.54 5.97 -15.60
C VAL A 236 1.19 5.32 -15.36
N GLU A 237 0.99 4.12 -15.89
CA GLU A 237 -0.26 3.38 -15.78
C GLU A 237 -0.55 2.96 -14.33
N ALA A 238 0.46 2.52 -13.59
CA ALA A 238 0.32 2.14 -12.18
C ALA A 238 -0.10 3.34 -11.32
N ASN A 239 0.48 4.52 -11.54
CA ASN A 239 0.07 5.74 -10.84
C ASN A 239 -1.33 6.20 -11.25
N ALA A 240 -1.62 6.28 -12.56
CA ALA A 240 -2.93 6.68 -13.05
C ALA A 240 -4.03 5.71 -12.59
N GLY A 241 -3.80 4.40 -12.70
CA GLY A 241 -4.73 3.36 -12.25
C GLY A 241 -5.00 3.44 -10.76
N LYS A 242 -3.97 3.63 -9.93
CA LYS A 242 -4.12 3.79 -8.48
C LYS A 242 -4.91 5.05 -8.13
N TYR A 243 -4.64 6.16 -8.76
CA TYR A 243 -5.38 7.40 -8.57
C TYR A 243 -6.86 7.23 -8.90
N LEU A 244 -7.17 6.77 -10.11
CA LEU A 244 -8.56 6.56 -10.57
C LEU A 244 -9.30 5.57 -9.67
N ALA A 245 -8.68 4.42 -9.36
CA ALA A 245 -9.29 3.41 -8.52
C ALA A 245 -9.60 3.92 -7.10
N GLY A 246 -8.70 4.69 -6.50
CA GLY A 246 -8.91 5.27 -5.17
C GLY A 246 -10.05 6.30 -5.14
N GLU A 247 -10.08 7.21 -6.12
CA GLU A 247 -11.13 8.24 -6.21
C GLU A 247 -12.50 7.62 -6.51
N PHE A 248 -12.58 6.73 -7.50
CA PHE A 248 -13.85 6.15 -7.92
C PHE A 248 -14.39 5.11 -6.93
N ALA A 249 -13.53 4.39 -6.22
CA ALA A 249 -13.98 3.53 -5.13
C ALA A 249 -14.59 4.33 -3.98
N PHE A 250 -14.00 5.47 -3.63
CA PHE A 250 -14.58 6.36 -2.62
C PHE A 250 -15.94 6.91 -3.08
N GLU A 251 -16.04 7.41 -4.31
CA GLU A 251 -17.31 7.89 -4.88
C GLU A 251 -18.38 6.78 -4.89
N ALA A 252 -18.00 5.57 -5.27
CA ALA A 252 -18.88 4.40 -5.29
C ALA A 252 -19.39 4.02 -3.89
N CYS A 253 -18.50 3.98 -2.89
CA CYS A 253 -18.88 3.67 -1.50
C CYS A 253 -19.77 4.76 -0.91
N HIS A 254 -19.46 6.03 -1.16
CA HIS A 254 -20.28 7.17 -0.74
C HIS A 254 -21.66 7.14 -1.38
N THR A 255 -21.73 6.95 -2.71
CA THR A 255 -22.99 6.82 -3.45
C THR A 255 -23.83 5.65 -2.92
N ALA A 256 -23.20 4.50 -2.66
CA ALA A 256 -23.89 3.34 -2.09
C ALA A 256 -24.48 3.66 -0.71
N MET A 257 -23.73 4.35 0.16
CA MET A 257 -24.19 4.75 1.47
C MET A 257 -25.42 5.68 1.37
N LEU A 258 -25.38 6.68 0.50
CA LEU A 258 -26.53 7.58 0.28
C LEU A 258 -27.73 6.84 -0.32
N THR A 259 -27.51 5.87 -1.20
CA THR A 259 -28.59 5.06 -1.80
C THR A 259 -29.35 4.25 -0.74
N LEU A 260 -28.66 3.71 0.26
CA LEU A 260 -29.29 2.98 1.36
C LEU A 260 -29.92 3.90 2.42
N GLY A 261 -29.54 5.18 2.45
CA GLY A 261 -30.02 6.13 3.46
C GLY A 261 -29.64 5.67 4.87
N GLY A 262 -30.58 5.67 5.81
CA GLY A 262 -30.32 5.21 7.19
C GLY A 262 -29.77 3.78 7.28
N MET A 263 -30.16 2.89 6.37
CA MET A 263 -29.63 1.52 6.32
C MET A 263 -28.17 1.47 5.83
N GLY A 264 -27.69 2.48 5.11
CA GLY A 264 -26.26 2.61 4.78
C GLY A 264 -25.39 2.86 6.01
N TYR A 265 -25.94 3.43 7.07
CA TYR A 265 -25.26 3.68 8.34
C TYR A 265 -25.28 2.48 9.28
N ALA A 266 -26.12 1.47 9.03
CA ALA A 266 -26.22 0.27 9.83
C ALA A 266 -25.10 -0.73 9.47
N GLN A 267 -24.45 -1.31 10.50
CA GLN A 267 -23.31 -2.23 10.34
C GLN A 267 -23.67 -3.49 9.55
N GLU A 268 -24.89 -4.00 9.69
CA GLU A 268 -25.38 -5.22 9.02
C GLU A 268 -25.37 -5.14 7.48
N TYR A 269 -25.47 -3.94 6.92
CA TYR A 269 -25.39 -3.71 5.47
C TYR A 269 -23.95 -3.61 4.95
N HIS A 270 -22.96 -3.48 5.83
CA HIS A 270 -21.53 -3.38 5.53
C HIS A 270 -21.08 -2.18 4.68
N VAL A 271 -22.00 -1.37 4.17
CA VAL A 271 -21.66 -0.24 3.28
C VAL A 271 -20.86 0.83 4.03
N GLU A 272 -21.20 1.07 5.31
CA GLU A 272 -20.43 1.95 6.20
C GLU A 272 -18.98 1.48 6.33
N ARG A 273 -18.77 0.15 6.42
CA ARG A 273 -17.44 -0.43 6.48
C ARG A 273 -16.68 -0.25 5.16
N TYR A 274 -17.34 -0.44 4.02
CA TYR A 274 -16.70 -0.21 2.72
C TYR A 274 -16.27 1.24 2.55
N LEU A 275 -17.06 2.20 3.02
CA LEU A 275 -16.70 3.63 3.00
C LEU A 275 -15.45 3.92 3.84
N ARG A 276 -15.33 3.32 5.03
CA ARG A 276 -14.12 3.46 5.87
C ARG A 276 -12.89 2.79 5.23
N GLU A 277 -13.08 1.59 4.68
CA GLU A 277 -12.00 0.79 4.09
C GLU A 277 -11.44 1.43 2.80
N CYS A 278 -12.27 2.07 1.96
CA CYS A 278 -11.85 2.65 0.69
C CYS A 278 -10.97 3.90 0.85
N LEU A 279 -10.86 4.48 2.05
CA LEU A 279 -9.98 5.61 2.31
C LEU A 279 -8.49 5.22 2.28
N ILE A 280 -8.14 4.00 2.68
CA ILE A 280 -6.75 3.54 2.64
C ILE A 280 -6.19 3.55 1.21
N PRO A 281 -6.79 2.87 0.20
CA PRO A 281 -6.26 2.92 -1.16
C PRO A 281 -6.31 4.32 -1.79
N ARG A 282 -7.07 5.25 -1.23
CA ARG A 282 -7.02 6.65 -1.66
C ARG A 282 -5.76 7.35 -1.17
N THR A 283 -5.29 7.08 0.05
CA THR A 283 -4.18 7.79 0.68
C THR A 283 -2.83 7.08 0.54
N ALA A 284 -2.80 5.73 0.55
CA ALA A 284 -1.60 4.90 0.53
C ALA A 284 -1.52 4.07 -0.77
N PRO A 285 -0.32 3.62 -1.20
CA PRO A 285 1.02 3.90 -0.67
C PRO A 285 1.52 5.32 -0.99
N VAL A 286 0.91 6.00 -1.96
CA VAL A 286 1.26 7.34 -2.42
C VAL A 286 0.01 8.20 -2.47
N SER A 287 0.10 9.46 -1.98
CA SER A 287 -1.04 10.37 -1.99
C SER A 287 -1.48 10.76 -3.40
N PRO A 288 -2.77 11.10 -3.62
CA PRO A 288 -3.27 11.58 -4.91
C PRO A 288 -2.47 12.76 -5.44
N HIS A 289 -2.08 13.69 -4.56
CA HIS A 289 -1.30 14.87 -4.94
C HIS A 289 0.06 14.52 -5.54
N MET A 290 0.78 13.57 -4.93
CA MET A 290 2.07 13.10 -5.46
C MET A 290 1.92 12.38 -6.79
N ILE A 291 0.84 11.62 -6.96
CA ILE A 291 0.54 10.97 -8.24
C ILE A 291 0.27 12.01 -9.32
N LEU A 292 -0.56 12.99 -9.03
CA LEU A 292 -0.89 14.06 -9.98
C LEU A 292 0.36 14.89 -10.34
N ASN A 293 1.23 15.19 -9.38
CA ASN A 293 2.53 15.81 -9.66
C ASN A 293 3.38 14.96 -10.60
N PHE A 294 3.47 13.66 -10.34
CA PHE A 294 4.22 12.74 -11.20
C PHE A 294 3.65 12.72 -12.63
N LEU A 295 2.33 12.65 -12.80
CA LEU A 295 1.68 12.65 -14.11
C LEU A 295 1.86 14.00 -14.81
N ALA A 296 1.74 15.12 -14.09
CA ALA A 296 1.97 16.45 -14.63
C ALA A 296 3.41 16.61 -15.16
N GLU A 297 4.40 16.18 -14.39
CA GLU A 297 5.81 16.27 -14.76
C GLU A 297 6.18 15.27 -15.87
N LYS A 298 5.83 13.99 -15.70
CA LYS A 298 6.35 12.90 -16.57
C LYS A 298 5.52 12.67 -17.83
N VAL A 299 4.22 12.98 -17.81
CA VAL A 299 3.34 12.74 -18.96
C VAL A 299 3.06 14.04 -19.71
N LEU A 300 2.77 15.12 -18.99
CA LEU A 300 2.41 16.40 -19.59
C LEU A 300 3.61 17.33 -19.81
N GLY A 301 4.79 16.98 -19.30
CA GLY A 301 6.00 17.79 -19.44
C GLY A 301 5.95 19.13 -18.68
N LEU A 302 5.09 19.24 -17.67
CA LEU A 302 4.96 20.46 -16.88
C LEU A 302 6.17 20.63 -15.94
N PRO A 303 6.53 21.87 -15.57
CA PRO A 303 7.60 22.14 -14.63
C PRO A 303 7.37 21.46 -13.29
N LYS A 304 8.46 20.97 -12.69
CA LYS A 304 8.43 20.36 -11.37
C LYS A 304 7.96 21.37 -10.31
N SER A 305 7.07 20.95 -9.43
CA SER A 305 6.44 21.84 -8.42
C SER A 305 7.31 22.08 -7.20
N TYR A 306 8.29 21.21 -6.89
CA TYR A 306 9.22 21.33 -5.73
C TYR A 306 10.50 20.50 -5.95
#